data_cba45bbd2e19b16c0b56fddf4dad8567
#
_entry.id   cba45bbd2e19b16c0b56fddf4dad8567
#
_cell.length_a   1.000
_cell.length_b   1.000
_cell.length_c   1.000
_cell.angle_alpha   90.00
_cell.angle_beta   90.00
_cell.angle_gamma   90.00
#
_symmetry.space_group_name_H-M   'P 1'
#
loop_
_entity.id
_entity.type
_entity.pdbx_description
1 polymer ?
#
loop_
_entity_poly.entity_id
_entity_poly.type
_entity_poly.pdbx_seq_one_letter_code
_entity_poly.pdbx_strand_id
1 'polypeptide(L)'
;HVTKIPENVDVNLTGPQSKLIKIENPEDLKVVVDLSGKKAGKYQKKYQVRGIDSGINYQIKPEVAHINLENKITRVMHVQPDISSNSLDPKYKISKQSISPETVKVTGGEQQLKNIAYLKATFKNSSKVNKDTNDVADVSAFDKQLNKLNVSINPNEVNLKVTVEPFSKMVKVRKKTTGKLNENKELDSVKLEDKEVEIFGNRDRK
;
A
#
# COMPACT_ATOMS: atom_id res chain seq x y z
N HIS A 1 -1.13 -22.82 -1.84
CA HIS A 1 -1.18 -21.56 -2.59
C HIS A 1 -0.71 -21.81 -4.02
N VAL A 2 -1.43 -21.29 -5.01
CA VAL A 2 -1.12 -21.45 -6.44
C VAL A 2 -0.58 -20.12 -6.96
N THR A 3 0.55 -20.15 -7.65
CA THR A 3 1.17 -18.96 -8.28
C THR A 3 1.44 -19.22 -9.76
N LYS A 4 1.52 -18.15 -10.54
CA LYS A 4 1.86 -18.17 -11.98
C LYS A 4 0.82 -18.85 -12.89
N ILE A 5 -0.47 -18.73 -12.59
CA ILE A 5 -1.53 -19.05 -13.56
C ILE A 5 -1.92 -17.74 -14.26
N PRO A 6 -2.01 -17.72 -15.61
CA PRO A 6 -2.58 -16.60 -16.34
C PRO A 6 -4.01 -16.31 -15.86
N GLU A 7 -4.37 -15.05 -15.75
CA GLU A 7 -5.74 -14.64 -15.37
C GLU A 7 -6.75 -14.99 -16.47
N ASN A 8 -6.30 -14.96 -17.72
CA ASN A 8 -7.13 -15.23 -18.89
C ASN A 8 -6.46 -16.21 -19.84
N VAL A 9 -7.27 -17.00 -20.51
CA VAL A 9 -6.88 -17.92 -21.58
C VAL A 9 -7.87 -17.80 -22.74
N ASP A 10 -7.40 -18.00 -23.96
CA ASP A 10 -8.28 -18.03 -25.14
C ASP A 10 -8.87 -19.41 -25.31
N VAL A 11 -10.18 -19.50 -25.48
CA VAL A 11 -10.92 -20.74 -25.72
C VAL A 11 -11.63 -20.65 -27.07
N ASN A 12 -11.23 -21.51 -28.01
CA ASN A 12 -11.91 -21.68 -29.28
C ASN A 12 -12.86 -22.87 -29.20
N LEU A 13 -14.13 -22.63 -29.47
CA LEU A 13 -15.17 -23.66 -29.50
C LEU A 13 -15.53 -24.02 -30.93
N THR A 14 -15.72 -25.32 -31.20
CA THR A 14 -16.14 -25.83 -32.51
C THR A 14 -17.25 -26.86 -32.33
N GLY A 15 -18.35 -26.69 -33.02
CA GLY A 15 -19.49 -27.60 -32.93
C GLY A 15 -20.70 -27.17 -33.74
N PRO A 16 -21.82 -27.88 -33.65
CA PRO A 16 -23.06 -27.52 -34.32
C PRO A 16 -23.55 -26.13 -33.85
N GLN A 17 -23.99 -25.30 -34.81
CA GLN A 17 -24.47 -23.96 -34.54
C GLN A 17 -25.57 -23.91 -33.46
N SER A 18 -26.49 -24.86 -33.47
CA SER A 18 -27.58 -24.96 -32.48
C SER A 18 -27.11 -25.17 -31.04
N LYS A 19 -25.88 -25.69 -30.88
CA LYS A 19 -25.26 -25.88 -29.55
C LYS A 19 -24.40 -24.66 -29.16
N LEU A 20 -23.70 -24.07 -30.12
CA LEU A 20 -22.86 -22.89 -29.86
C LEU A 20 -23.68 -21.65 -29.48
N ILE A 21 -24.86 -21.47 -30.07
CA ILE A 21 -25.77 -20.35 -29.78
C ILE A 21 -26.26 -20.37 -28.31
N LYS A 22 -26.29 -21.55 -27.67
CA LYS A 22 -26.73 -21.68 -26.27
C LYS A 22 -25.70 -21.16 -25.26
N ILE A 23 -24.46 -20.91 -25.69
CA ILE A 23 -23.42 -20.33 -24.87
C ILE A 23 -23.53 -18.81 -25.02
N GLU A 24 -24.38 -18.18 -24.20
CA GLU A 24 -24.67 -16.75 -24.30
C GLU A 24 -23.60 -15.89 -23.60
N ASN A 25 -22.99 -16.42 -22.53
CA ASN A 25 -21.99 -15.69 -21.76
C ASN A 25 -20.70 -16.49 -21.60
N PRO A 26 -19.52 -15.83 -21.75
CA PRO A 26 -18.22 -16.44 -21.46
C PRO A 26 -18.12 -16.99 -20.03
N GLU A 27 -18.88 -16.42 -19.08
CA GLU A 27 -18.90 -16.82 -17.67
C GLU A 27 -19.55 -18.19 -17.42
N ASP A 28 -20.34 -18.67 -18.37
CA ASP A 28 -20.94 -20.02 -18.31
C ASP A 28 -19.89 -21.12 -18.54
N LEU A 29 -18.75 -20.78 -19.11
CA LEU A 29 -17.63 -21.67 -19.35
C LEU A 29 -16.60 -21.59 -18.23
N LYS A 30 -16.35 -22.70 -17.59
CA LYS A 30 -15.32 -22.79 -16.56
C LYS A 30 -14.07 -23.49 -17.09
N VAL A 31 -13.02 -22.72 -17.28
CA VAL A 31 -11.69 -23.28 -17.57
C VAL A 31 -11.04 -23.67 -16.24
N VAL A 32 -10.71 -24.93 -16.09
CA VAL A 32 -10.20 -25.49 -14.83
C VAL A 32 -8.92 -26.30 -15.06
N VAL A 33 -8.11 -26.39 -14.02
CA VAL A 33 -6.96 -27.29 -13.93
C VAL A 33 -7.12 -28.14 -12.69
N ASP A 34 -7.04 -29.44 -12.82
CA ASP A 34 -7.16 -30.37 -11.69
C ASP A 34 -5.81 -30.48 -10.95
N LEU A 35 -5.82 -30.03 -9.70
CA LEU A 35 -4.70 -30.08 -8.78
C LEU A 35 -4.95 -31.00 -7.59
N SER A 36 -5.99 -31.80 -7.64
CA SER A 36 -6.36 -32.74 -6.57
C SER A 36 -5.19 -33.64 -6.18
N GLY A 37 -4.93 -33.77 -4.88
CA GLY A 37 -3.87 -34.61 -4.32
C GLY A 37 -2.43 -34.18 -4.63
N LYS A 38 -2.21 -32.98 -5.22
CA LYS A 38 -0.87 -32.46 -5.50
C LYS A 38 -0.26 -31.82 -4.25
N LYS A 39 1.02 -32.11 -4.00
CA LYS A 39 1.84 -31.49 -2.96
C LYS A 39 2.50 -30.22 -3.51
N ALA A 40 3.18 -29.46 -2.65
CA ALA A 40 4.00 -28.34 -3.09
C ALA A 40 5.02 -28.78 -4.16
N GLY A 41 5.16 -27.99 -5.22
CA GLY A 41 6.03 -28.29 -6.36
C GLY A 41 5.58 -27.59 -7.64
N LYS A 42 6.37 -27.78 -8.70
CA LYS A 42 6.07 -27.23 -10.03
C LYS A 42 5.40 -28.30 -10.88
N TYR A 43 4.30 -27.92 -11.55
CA TYR A 43 3.51 -28.83 -12.37
C TYR A 43 3.21 -28.17 -13.72
N GLN A 44 3.10 -29.05 -14.74
CA GLN A 44 2.51 -28.71 -16.02
C GLN A 44 1.23 -29.50 -16.18
N LYS A 45 0.10 -28.85 -16.40
CA LYS A 45 -1.22 -29.45 -16.50
C LYS A 45 -1.99 -28.86 -17.65
N LYS A 46 -2.70 -29.69 -18.40
CA LYS A 46 -3.63 -29.25 -19.42
C LYS A 46 -4.84 -28.59 -18.78
N TYR A 47 -5.30 -27.52 -19.39
CA TYR A 47 -6.59 -26.94 -19.06
C TYR A 47 -7.72 -27.85 -19.51
N GLN A 48 -8.83 -27.79 -18.80
CA GLN A 48 -10.09 -28.48 -19.14
C GLN A 48 -11.21 -27.44 -19.11
N VAL A 49 -12.16 -27.55 -20.03
CA VAL A 49 -13.37 -26.73 -20.01
C VAL A 49 -14.50 -27.56 -19.41
N ARG A 50 -15.19 -26.98 -18.43
CA ARG A 50 -16.40 -27.54 -17.84
C ARG A 50 -17.60 -26.67 -18.22
N GLY A 51 -18.80 -27.28 -18.25
CA GLY A 51 -20.03 -26.56 -18.63
C GLY A 51 -20.30 -26.57 -20.12
N ILE A 52 -19.59 -27.42 -20.91
CA ILE A 52 -19.79 -27.58 -22.34
C ILE A 52 -20.69 -28.79 -22.60
N ASP A 53 -21.61 -28.60 -23.55
CA ASP A 53 -22.48 -29.66 -24.09
C ASP A 53 -21.64 -30.72 -24.85
N SER A 54 -22.05 -32.00 -24.75
CA SER A 54 -21.44 -33.07 -25.56
C SER A 54 -21.59 -32.77 -27.04
N GLY A 55 -20.52 -32.90 -27.83
CA GLY A 55 -20.46 -32.56 -29.24
C GLY A 55 -19.96 -31.16 -29.57
N ILE A 56 -19.55 -30.36 -28.58
CA ILE A 56 -18.73 -29.18 -28.75
C ILE A 56 -17.28 -29.55 -28.44
N ASN A 57 -16.38 -29.30 -29.38
CA ASN A 57 -14.95 -29.46 -29.19
C ASN A 57 -14.36 -28.08 -28.79
N TYR A 58 -13.25 -28.13 -28.04
CA TYR A 58 -12.57 -26.89 -27.62
C TYR A 58 -11.05 -26.96 -27.80
N GLN A 59 -10.45 -25.85 -28.06
CA GLN A 59 -9.00 -25.61 -28.00
C GLN A 59 -8.71 -24.43 -27.08
N ILE A 60 -7.71 -24.59 -26.22
CA ILE A 60 -7.29 -23.56 -25.27
C ILE A 60 -5.87 -23.11 -25.61
N LYS A 61 -5.64 -21.81 -25.60
CA LYS A 61 -4.32 -21.19 -25.78
C LYS A 61 -3.99 -20.29 -24.60
N PRO A 62 -2.87 -20.55 -23.87
CA PRO A 62 -1.98 -21.72 -24.00
C PRO A 62 -2.65 -23.02 -23.56
N GLU A 63 -2.29 -24.16 -24.16
CA GLU A 63 -2.89 -25.48 -23.85
C GLU A 63 -2.55 -25.98 -22.45
N VAL A 64 -1.38 -25.59 -21.95
CA VAL A 64 -0.79 -26.10 -20.69
C VAL A 64 -0.58 -24.96 -19.70
N ALA A 65 -1.06 -25.16 -18.49
CA ALA A 65 -0.77 -24.31 -17.35
C ALA A 65 0.57 -24.70 -16.70
N HIS A 66 1.44 -23.73 -16.49
CA HIS A 66 2.63 -23.87 -15.65
C HIS A 66 2.29 -23.41 -14.24
N ILE A 67 2.23 -24.36 -13.31
CA ILE A 67 1.70 -24.13 -11.96
C ILE A 67 2.83 -24.32 -10.95
N ASN A 68 2.94 -23.38 -10.02
CA ASN A 68 3.76 -23.53 -8.84
C ASN A 68 2.85 -23.65 -7.61
N LEU A 69 2.84 -24.81 -6.96
CA LEU A 69 2.15 -25.04 -5.71
C LEU A 69 3.11 -24.82 -4.54
N GLU A 70 2.72 -23.98 -3.61
CA GLU A 70 3.49 -23.69 -2.40
C GLU A 70 2.69 -24.10 -1.16
N ASN A 71 3.40 -24.45 -0.09
CA ASN A 71 2.76 -24.60 1.21
C ASN A 71 2.18 -23.25 1.64
N LYS A 72 0.95 -23.29 2.12
CA LYS A 72 0.33 -22.13 2.73
C LYS A 72 0.78 -22.05 4.18
N ILE A 73 1.45 -20.98 4.54
CA ILE A 73 1.95 -20.73 5.90
C ILE A 73 1.42 -19.41 6.45
N THR A 74 1.45 -19.27 7.77
CA THR A 74 1.08 -18.03 8.47
C THR A 74 2.26 -17.56 9.30
N ARG A 75 2.57 -16.26 9.24
CA ARG A 75 3.59 -15.59 10.07
C ARG A 75 3.00 -14.37 10.74
N VAL A 76 3.48 -14.09 11.96
CA VAL A 76 3.23 -12.83 12.65
C VAL A 76 4.29 -11.84 12.22
N MET A 77 3.89 -10.66 11.77
CA MET A 77 4.79 -9.64 11.23
C MET A 77 4.43 -8.26 11.79
N HIS A 78 5.44 -7.42 12.01
CA HIS A 78 5.25 -6.04 12.45
C HIS A 78 4.77 -5.16 11.31
N VAL A 79 3.88 -4.23 11.65
CA VAL A 79 3.34 -3.21 10.75
C VAL A 79 4.04 -1.88 10.99
N GLN A 80 4.41 -1.19 9.92
CA GLN A 80 5.00 0.13 9.96
C GLN A 80 4.00 1.19 9.50
N PRO A 81 3.95 2.37 10.13
CA PRO A 81 3.15 3.48 9.60
C PRO A 81 3.74 3.98 8.28
N ASP A 82 2.87 4.25 7.31
CA ASP A 82 3.25 4.85 6.04
C ASP A 82 2.49 6.16 5.83
N ILE A 83 3.08 7.24 6.30
CA ILE A 83 2.55 8.58 6.08
C ILE A 83 3.45 9.25 5.05
N SER A 84 3.00 9.24 3.80
CA SER A 84 3.73 9.87 2.73
C SER A 84 3.85 11.39 2.96
N SER A 85 4.91 11.97 2.43
CA SER A 85 5.10 13.44 2.47
C SER A 85 3.94 14.20 1.81
N ASN A 86 3.24 13.57 0.86
CA ASN A 86 2.07 14.12 0.21
C ASN A 86 0.82 14.10 1.09
N SER A 87 0.77 13.19 2.07
CA SER A 87 -0.33 13.06 3.03
C SER A 87 -0.16 13.94 4.27
N LEU A 88 0.98 14.61 4.44
CA LEU A 88 1.24 15.55 5.52
C LEU A 88 1.17 16.99 4.98
N ASP A 89 0.50 17.86 5.71
CA ASP A 89 0.54 19.31 5.40
C ASP A 89 1.99 19.81 5.56
N PRO A 90 2.55 20.54 4.58
CA PRO A 90 3.94 21.01 4.62
C PRO A 90 4.29 21.91 5.80
N LYS A 91 3.30 22.49 6.47
CA LYS A 91 3.47 23.33 7.66
C LYS A 91 3.74 22.52 8.94
N TYR A 92 3.59 21.20 8.87
CA TYR A 92 3.70 20.32 10.02
C TYR A 92 4.76 19.24 9.81
N LYS A 93 5.31 18.77 10.91
CA LYS A 93 6.15 17.57 10.98
C LYS A 93 5.52 16.58 11.96
N ILE A 94 5.80 15.30 11.74
CA ILE A 94 5.35 14.24 12.63
C ILE A 94 6.26 14.22 13.86
N SER A 95 5.67 14.37 15.05
CA SER A 95 6.39 14.28 16.32
C SER A 95 6.31 12.85 16.90
N LYS A 96 5.18 12.17 16.74
CA LYS A 96 4.97 10.82 17.23
C LYS A 96 4.00 10.05 16.32
N GLN A 97 4.24 8.74 16.20
CA GLN A 97 3.31 7.84 15.52
C GLN A 97 3.26 6.51 16.25
N SER A 98 2.10 5.89 16.29
CA SER A 98 1.88 4.58 16.90
C SER A 98 0.79 3.81 16.16
N ILE A 99 0.90 2.48 16.16
CA ILE A 99 -0.03 1.56 15.52
C ILE A 99 -0.55 0.59 16.57
N SER A 100 -1.82 0.24 16.48
CA SER A 100 -2.43 -0.78 17.34
C SER A 100 -3.44 -1.63 16.53
N PRO A 101 -3.27 -2.96 16.47
CA PRO A 101 -2.14 -3.73 16.96
C PRO A 101 -0.85 -3.49 16.16
N GLU A 102 0.31 -3.64 16.80
CA GLU A 102 1.63 -3.48 16.16
C GLU A 102 1.99 -4.64 15.23
N THR A 103 1.35 -5.80 15.42
CA THR A 103 1.60 -7.00 14.64
C THR A 103 0.31 -7.57 14.07
N VAL A 104 0.43 -8.18 12.90
CA VAL A 104 -0.68 -8.86 12.22
C VAL A 104 -0.24 -10.25 11.75
N LYS A 105 -1.21 -11.15 11.53
CA LYS A 105 -0.97 -12.46 10.94
C LYS A 105 -1.05 -12.35 9.42
N VAL A 106 0.01 -12.78 8.74
CA VAL A 106 0.08 -12.81 7.28
C VAL A 106 0.10 -14.25 6.81
N THR A 107 -0.84 -14.60 5.94
CA THR A 107 -0.98 -15.95 5.38
C THR A 107 -0.83 -15.93 3.87
N GLY A 108 -0.02 -16.82 3.34
CA GLY A 108 0.25 -16.94 1.90
C GLY A 108 1.17 -18.09 1.57
N GLY A 109 1.65 -18.18 0.34
CA GLY A 109 2.68 -19.12 -0.08
C GLY A 109 4.01 -18.84 0.62
N GLU A 110 4.76 -19.89 0.93
CA GLU A 110 6.02 -19.75 1.67
C GLU A 110 7.02 -18.80 1.01
N GLN A 111 7.21 -18.90 -0.31
CA GLN A 111 8.10 -18.01 -1.04
C GLN A 111 7.54 -16.59 -1.11
N GLN A 112 6.23 -16.46 -1.24
CA GLN A 112 5.56 -15.17 -1.25
C GLN A 112 5.78 -14.42 0.07
N LEU A 113 5.65 -15.11 1.22
CA LEU A 113 5.92 -14.52 2.52
C LEU A 113 7.41 -14.17 2.74
N LYS A 114 8.34 -14.94 2.16
CA LYS A 114 9.78 -14.64 2.19
C LYS A 114 10.12 -13.34 1.43
N ASN A 115 9.34 -13.02 0.42
CA ASN A 115 9.54 -11.82 -0.39
C ASN A 115 8.96 -10.55 0.25
N ILE A 116 8.18 -10.67 1.32
CA ILE A 116 7.68 -9.49 2.04
C ILE A 116 8.86 -8.78 2.70
N ALA A 117 9.08 -7.53 2.31
CA ALA A 117 10.04 -6.64 2.93
C ALA A 117 9.38 -5.74 3.97
N TYR A 118 8.15 -5.27 3.69
CA TYR A 118 7.45 -4.29 4.51
C TYR A 118 5.96 -4.63 4.62
N LEU A 119 5.41 -4.45 5.82
CA LEU A 119 3.97 -4.26 6.03
C LEU A 119 3.75 -2.80 6.38
N LYS A 120 2.95 -2.11 5.59
CA LYS A 120 2.69 -0.69 5.74
C LYS A 120 1.23 -0.44 6.04
N ALA A 121 0.96 0.42 7.03
CA ALA A 121 -0.37 0.91 7.36
C ALA A 121 -0.54 2.32 6.81
N THR A 122 -1.51 2.51 5.93
CA THR A 122 -1.81 3.78 5.26
C THR A 122 -3.24 4.21 5.58
N PHE A 123 -3.45 5.47 5.94
CA PHE A 123 -4.80 5.99 6.18
C PHE A 123 -5.71 5.78 4.96
N LYS A 124 -6.95 5.37 5.21
CA LYS A 124 -7.97 5.23 4.17
C LYS A 124 -8.34 6.56 3.52
N ASN A 125 -8.37 7.61 4.33
CA ASN A 125 -8.70 8.95 3.86
C ASN A 125 -7.46 9.65 3.31
N SER A 126 -7.55 10.17 2.10
CA SER A 126 -6.49 10.91 1.42
C SER A 126 -6.35 12.38 1.89
N SER A 127 -7.06 12.78 2.96
CA SER A 127 -6.96 14.13 3.53
C SER A 127 -5.58 14.36 4.09
N LYS A 128 -5.04 15.58 3.87
CA LYS A 128 -3.76 15.95 4.45
C LYS A 128 -3.85 16.03 5.97
N VAL A 129 -2.92 15.36 6.63
CA VAL A 129 -2.76 15.38 8.09
C VAL A 129 -2.20 16.75 8.48
N ASN A 130 -2.99 17.55 9.17
CA ASN A 130 -2.65 18.89 9.67
C ASN A 130 -2.95 19.08 11.16
N LYS A 131 -3.38 18.03 11.82
CA LYS A 131 -3.66 17.94 13.26
C LYS A 131 -3.43 16.54 13.76
N ASP A 132 -3.40 16.36 15.07
CA ASP A 132 -3.38 15.03 15.67
C ASP A 132 -4.52 14.20 15.14
N THR A 133 -4.17 13.05 14.57
CA THR A 133 -5.10 12.15 13.89
C THR A 133 -4.99 10.76 14.49
N ASN A 134 -6.15 10.15 14.76
CA ASN A 134 -6.27 8.76 15.16
C ASN A 134 -7.38 8.15 14.33
N ASP A 135 -7.02 7.32 13.37
CA ASP A 135 -7.97 6.76 12.41
C ASP A 135 -7.53 5.36 11.96
N VAL A 136 -8.43 4.68 11.28
CA VAL A 136 -8.19 3.35 10.71
C VAL A 136 -7.29 3.46 9.49
N ALA A 137 -6.30 2.58 9.44
CA ALA A 137 -5.36 2.45 8.34
C ALA A 137 -5.40 1.03 7.76
N ASP A 138 -5.36 0.94 6.43
CA ASP A 138 -5.27 -0.33 5.71
C ASP A 138 -3.84 -0.86 5.73
N VAL A 139 -3.69 -2.15 6.05
CA VAL A 139 -2.39 -2.83 6.03
C VAL A 139 -2.18 -3.49 4.68
N SER A 140 -1.06 -3.21 4.06
CA SER A 140 -0.63 -3.83 2.80
C SER A 140 0.80 -4.36 2.91
N ALA A 141 1.09 -5.46 2.21
CA ALA A 141 2.40 -6.07 2.14
C ALA A 141 3.13 -5.65 0.85
N PHE A 142 4.42 -5.36 0.97
CA PHE A 142 5.27 -4.92 -0.13
C PHE A 142 6.58 -5.70 -0.16
N ASP A 143 7.12 -5.93 -1.35
CA ASP A 143 8.47 -6.43 -1.56
C ASP A 143 9.53 -5.31 -1.46
N LYS A 144 10.81 -5.66 -1.68
CA LYS A 144 11.92 -4.70 -1.66
C LYS A 144 11.84 -3.63 -2.75
N GLN A 145 11.13 -3.90 -3.84
CA GLN A 145 10.91 -3.00 -4.96
C GLN A 145 9.63 -2.17 -4.80
N LEU A 146 8.97 -2.27 -3.63
CA LEU A 146 7.70 -1.62 -3.30
C LEU A 146 6.50 -2.09 -4.17
N ASN A 147 6.58 -3.26 -4.77
CA ASN A 147 5.43 -3.88 -5.39
C ASN A 147 4.50 -4.47 -4.31
N LYS A 148 3.20 -4.23 -4.45
CA LYS A 148 2.19 -4.78 -3.54
C LYS A 148 2.05 -6.28 -3.75
N LEU A 149 2.10 -7.04 -2.66
CA LEU A 149 1.96 -8.49 -2.67
C LEU A 149 0.53 -8.89 -2.27
N ASN A 150 -0.04 -9.83 -3.03
CA ASN A 150 -1.38 -10.37 -2.75
C ASN A 150 -1.29 -11.50 -1.71
N VAL A 151 -1.35 -11.13 -0.44
CA VAL A 151 -1.36 -12.04 0.72
C VAL A 151 -2.56 -11.75 1.61
N SER A 152 -2.98 -12.73 2.40
CA SER A 152 -4.05 -12.55 3.38
C SER A 152 -3.46 -11.98 4.67
N ILE A 153 -3.98 -10.82 5.11
CA ILE A 153 -3.54 -10.11 6.32
C ILE A 153 -4.71 -10.08 7.32
N ASN A 154 -4.46 -10.45 8.56
CA ASN A 154 -5.48 -10.43 9.61
C ASN A 154 -4.90 -9.93 10.96
N PRO A 155 -5.43 -8.83 11.51
CA PRO A 155 -6.39 -7.92 10.87
C PRO A 155 -5.77 -7.19 9.66
N ASN A 156 -6.58 -6.86 8.66
CA ASN A 156 -6.17 -6.09 7.49
C ASN A 156 -6.25 -4.58 7.72
N GLU A 157 -6.78 -4.18 8.86
CA GLU A 157 -6.91 -2.80 9.32
C GLU A 157 -6.34 -2.67 10.73
N VAL A 158 -5.71 -1.53 10.99
CA VAL A 158 -5.13 -1.18 12.29
C VAL A 158 -5.46 0.28 12.63
N ASN A 159 -5.45 0.64 13.91
CA ASN A 159 -5.54 2.04 14.31
C ASN A 159 -4.17 2.69 14.21
N LEU A 160 -4.08 3.77 13.44
CA LEU A 160 -2.87 4.57 13.28
C LEU A 160 -3.07 5.93 13.94
N LYS A 161 -2.27 6.21 14.96
CA LYS A 161 -2.25 7.50 15.65
C LYS A 161 -1.01 8.27 15.24
N VAL A 162 -1.21 9.51 14.82
CA VAL A 162 -0.17 10.44 14.41
C VAL A 162 -0.33 11.73 15.17
N THR A 163 0.73 12.18 15.80
CA THR A 163 0.81 13.49 16.45
C THR A 163 1.70 14.39 15.60
N VAL A 164 1.23 15.59 15.32
CA VAL A 164 1.94 16.55 14.49
C VAL A 164 2.25 17.81 15.27
N GLU A 165 3.35 18.45 14.92
CA GLU A 165 3.71 19.76 15.45
C GLU A 165 4.04 20.73 14.31
N PRO A 166 3.81 22.03 14.48
CA PRO A 166 4.15 23.02 13.46
C PRO A 166 5.63 22.96 13.10
N PHE A 167 5.94 23.16 11.83
CA PHE A 167 7.32 23.28 11.38
C PHE A 167 7.81 24.69 11.70
N SER A 168 8.60 24.82 12.75
CA SER A 168 9.05 26.10 13.29
C SER A 168 10.55 26.10 13.59
N LYS A 169 11.13 27.28 13.72
CA LYS A 169 12.52 27.49 14.11
C LYS A 169 12.64 28.70 15.05
N MET A 170 13.34 28.50 16.17
CA MET A 170 13.75 29.59 17.02
C MET A 170 14.87 30.38 16.36
N VAL A 171 14.73 31.71 16.28
CA VAL A 171 15.74 32.62 15.75
C VAL A 171 16.03 33.72 16.73
N LYS A 172 17.32 34.07 16.85
CA LYS A 172 17.74 35.21 17.68
C LYS A 172 17.41 36.51 16.97
N VAL A 173 16.76 37.38 17.69
CA VAL A 173 16.45 38.74 17.21
C VAL A 173 17.61 39.66 17.51
N ARG A 174 18.07 40.39 16.49
CA ARG A 174 19.06 41.43 16.63
C ARG A 174 18.38 42.79 16.43
N LYS A 175 18.58 43.69 17.38
CA LYS A 175 18.13 45.08 17.25
C LYS A 175 19.00 45.82 16.22
N LYS A 176 18.37 46.62 15.40
CA LYS A 176 19.03 47.58 14.52
C LYS A 176 18.26 48.91 14.61
N THR A 177 18.94 49.96 14.97
CA THR A 177 18.38 51.30 14.94
C THR A 177 18.70 52.00 13.63
N THR A 178 17.75 52.71 13.05
CA THR A 178 17.91 53.45 11.80
C THR A 178 17.31 54.85 11.99
N GLY A 179 17.84 55.82 11.29
CA GLY A 179 17.42 57.22 11.36
C GLY A 179 18.47 58.11 12.01
N LYS A 180 18.27 59.42 11.91
CA LYS A 180 19.11 60.45 12.57
C LYS A 180 18.35 60.99 13.79
N LEU A 181 19.04 61.02 14.92
CA LEU A 181 18.53 61.75 16.10
C LEU A 181 18.66 63.23 15.89
N ASN A 182 17.83 64.06 16.59
CA ASN A 182 17.97 65.46 16.64
C ASN A 182 19.31 65.85 17.31
N GLU A 183 19.92 66.97 16.91
CA GLU A 183 21.27 67.36 17.32
C GLU A 183 21.48 67.43 18.84
N ASN A 184 20.41 67.59 19.62
CA ASN A 184 20.45 67.63 21.07
C ASN A 184 19.90 66.35 21.77
N LYS A 185 19.87 65.18 21.08
CA LYS A 185 19.38 63.93 21.65
C LYS A 185 20.35 62.79 21.39
N GLU A 186 20.62 62.02 22.42
CA GLU A 186 21.38 60.82 22.35
C GLU A 186 20.48 59.60 22.67
N LEU A 187 20.74 58.41 22.02
CA LEU A 187 20.05 57.22 22.33
C LEU A 187 20.73 56.51 23.51
N ASP A 188 20.11 56.57 24.68
CA ASP A 188 20.63 55.97 25.89
C ASP A 188 20.66 54.45 25.81
N SER A 189 19.52 53.84 25.57
CA SER A 189 19.45 52.37 25.46
C SER A 189 18.23 51.89 24.66
N VAL A 190 18.34 50.73 24.05
CA VAL A 190 17.23 49.97 23.48
C VAL A 190 17.27 48.55 24.03
N LYS A 191 16.22 48.18 24.75
CA LYS A 191 16.06 46.80 25.25
C LYS A 191 15.10 46.05 24.33
N LEU A 192 15.39 44.77 24.08
CA LEU A 192 14.45 43.81 23.50
C LEU A 192 13.78 43.10 24.66
N GLU A 193 12.46 43.00 24.66
CA GLU A 193 11.72 42.16 25.60
C GLU A 193 12.03 40.71 25.35
N ASP A 194 11.97 40.30 24.09
CA ASP A 194 12.32 38.93 23.67
C ASP A 194 13.62 38.93 22.88
N LYS A 195 14.53 38.01 23.27
CA LYS A 195 15.81 37.80 22.60
C LYS A 195 15.71 36.77 21.46
N GLU A 196 14.67 35.95 21.47
CA GLU A 196 14.40 34.91 20.52
C GLU A 196 12.91 34.90 20.16
N VAL A 197 12.59 34.63 18.90
CA VAL A 197 11.23 34.49 18.41
C VAL A 197 11.11 33.19 17.61
N GLU A 198 9.96 32.56 17.69
CA GLU A 198 9.66 31.36 16.91
C GLU A 198 9.06 31.78 15.57
N ILE A 199 9.71 31.34 14.49
CA ILE A 199 9.23 31.57 13.13
C ILE A 199 8.64 30.29 12.60
N PHE A 200 7.39 30.34 12.19
CA PHE A 200 6.68 29.23 11.55
C PHE A 200 6.94 29.27 10.04
N GLY A 201 7.25 28.11 9.48
CA GLY A 201 7.60 27.96 8.07
C GLY A 201 6.87 26.82 7.39
N ASN A 202 7.14 26.69 6.11
CA ASN A 202 6.71 25.57 5.29
C ASN A 202 7.96 24.77 4.89
N ARG A 203 7.92 23.45 5.02
CA ARG A 203 9.00 22.52 4.66
C ARG A 203 9.50 22.70 3.23
N ASP A 204 8.61 23.05 2.31
CA ASP A 204 8.88 23.07 0.87
C ASP A 204 9.41 24.43 0.34
N ARG A 205 9.63 25.41 1.21
CA ARG A 205 10.33 26.65 0.84
C ARG A 205 11.82 26.53 1.19
N LYS A 206 12.63 26.22 0.17
CA LYS A 206 14.07 26.47 0.18
C LYS A 206 14.37 27.95 -0.05
#